data_69f9dd7550a69258308c8869a78a82f3
#
_entry.id   69f9dd7550a69258308c8869a78a82f3
#
_cell.length_a   1.000
_cell.length_b   1.000
_cell.length_c   1.000
_cell.angle_alpha   90.00
_cell.angle_beta   90.00
_cell.angle_gamma   90.00
#
_symmetry.space_group_name_H-M   'P 1'
#
loop_
_entity.id
_entity.type
_entity.pdbx_description
1 polymer ?
#
loop_
_entity_poly.entity_id
_entity_poly.type
_entity_poly.pdbx_seq_one_letter_code
_entity_poly.pdbx_strand_id
1 'polypeptide(L)'
;MCAQQGSEEAAALMSYVEALTCYTTGSIVAHFDLHETTDTDLTTFRPALAARDGAPLGYKNEFQHIPDGFYCVGNTVRPSLDFQKALIAGVETVTHIAPPDDAGCIIGVEIQAPGIIMYAARELGLCMGLTEAPYVTTTEVYPDSEGVTDDQCAAAQVMVITSGLDFILSQH
;
A
#
# COMPACT_ATOMS: atom_id res chain seq x y z
N MET A 1 4.94 -8.57 19.66
CA MET A 1 3.60 -8.17 20.15
C MET A 1 2.94 -7.43 19.01
N CYS A 2 1.87 -8.00 18.41
CA CYS A 2 1.08 -7.27 17.40
C CYS A 2 0.51 -6.01 18.04
N ALA A 3 0.63 -4.89 17.31
CA ALA A 3 0.00 -3.63 17.66
C ALA A 3 -1.50 -3.84 17.89
N GLN A 4 -2.07 -3.03 18.76
CA GLN A 4 -3.44 -3.07 19.24
C GLN A 4 -4.44 -3.50 18.18
N GLN A 5 -5.15 -4.58 18.48
CA GLN A 5 -6.34 -5.00 17.76
C GLN A 5 -7.37 -3.86 17.87
N GLY A 6 -7.48 -3.04 16.82
CA GLY A 6 -8.33 -1.85 16.85
C GLY A 6 -9.83 -2.17 16.76
N SER A 7 -10.22 -3.33 16.20
CA SER A 7 -11.60 -3.75 16.05
C SER A 7 -11.74 -5.28 16.10
N GLU A 8 -12.99 -5.77 16.25
CA GLU A 8 -13.29 -7.20 16.21
C GLU A 8 -12.99 -7.82 14.85
N GLU A 9 -13.20 -7.07 13.77
CA GLU A 9 -12.90 -7.49 12.39
C GLU A 9 -11.39 -7.67 12.18
N ALA A 10 -10.58 -6.72 12.65
CA ALA A 10 -9.13 -6.83 12.59
C ALA A 10 -8.63 -8.05 13.38
N ALA A 11 -9.19 -8.29 14.58
CA ALA A 11 -8.85 -9.46 15.39
C ALA A 11 -9.22 -10.77 14.68
N ALA A 12 -10.39 -10.84 14.02
CA ALA A 12 -10.83 -12.00 13.28
C ALA A 12 -9.92 -12.27 12.08
N LEU A 13 -9.56 -11.22 11.31
CA LEU A 13 -8.64 -11.35 10.17
C LEU A 13 -7.26 -11.84 10.62
N MET A 14 -6.70 -11.27 11.67
CA MET A 14 -5.40 -11.68 12.22
C MET A 14 -5.41 -13.15 12.64
N SER A 15 -6.46 -13.58 13.35
CA SER A 15 -6.62 -14.99 13.77
C SER A 15 -6.75 -15.93 12.56
N TYR A 16 -7.44 -15.50 11.50
CA TYR A 16 -7.56 -16.27 10.27
C TYR A 16 -6.21 -16.43 9.56
N VAL A 17 -5.42 -15.35 9.43
CA VAL A 17 -4.09 -15.41 8.82
C VAL A 17 -3.12 -16.27 9.63
N GLU A 18 -3.16 -16.19 10.96
CA GLU A 18 -2.39 -17.07 11.83
C GLU A 18 -2.78 -18.55 11.63
N ALA A 19 -4.08 -18.84 11.54
CA ALA A 19 -4.57 -20.19 11.27
C ALA A 19 -4.09 -20.69 9.90
N LEU A 20 -4.16 -19.87 8.84
CA LEU A 20 -3.64 -20.24 7.52
C LEU A 20 -2.16 -20.65 7.57
N THR A 21 -1.32 -19.89 8.27
CA THR A 21 0.10 -20.20 8.40
C THR A 21 0.38 -21.47 9.22
N CYS A 22 -0.51 -21.82 10.15
CA CYS A 22 -0.39 -23.05 10.95
C CYS A 22 -0.87 -24.31 10.23
N TYR A 23 -1.90 -24.18 9.38
CA TYR A 23 -2.54 -25.33 8.73
C TYR A 23 -2.03 -25.62 7.31
N THR A 24 -1.34 -24.68 6.68
CA THR A 24 -0.72 -24.93 5.37
C THR A 24 0.67 -25.51 5.54
N THR A 25 1.00 -26.54 4.78
CA THR A 25 2.35 -27.10 4.71
C THR A 25 3.33 -26.19 3.99
N GLY A 26 2.86 -25.04 3.49
CA GLY A 26 3.64 -24.03 2.78
C GLY A 26 3.57 -22.66 3.46
N SER A 27 4.57 -21.84 3.23
CA SER A 27 4.58 -20.43 3.63
C SER A 27 3.74 -19.58 2.70
N ILE A 28 3.17 -18.49 3.21
CA ILE A 28 2.59 -17.43 2.35
C ILE A 28 3.75 -16.82 1.55
N VAL A 29 3.65 -16.87 0.23
CA VAL A 29 4.72 -16.40 -0.67
C VAL A 29 4.59 -14.91 -0.97
N ALA A 30 3.37 -14.43 -1.16
CA ALA A 30 3.11 -13.02 -1.46
C ALA A 30 1.90 -12.49 -0.67
N HIS A 31 1.93 -11.19 -0.40
CA HIS A 31 0.83 -10.45 0.20
C HIS A 31 0.65 -9.13 -0.54
N PHE A 32 -0.48 -8.97 -1.18
CA PHE A 32 -0.89 -7.75 -1.88
C PHE A 32 -2.02 -7.11 -1.07
N ASP A 33 -1.80 -5.90 -0.60
CA ASP A 33 -2.75 -5.09 0.13
C ASP A 33 -3.19 -3.94 -0.80
N LEU A 34 -4.39 -4.06 -1.36
CA LEU A 34 -4.86 -3.21 -2.45
C LEU A 34 -5.70 -2.07 -1.88
N HIS A 35 -5.20 -0.84 -1.99
CA HIS A 35 -5.84 0.37 -1.49
C HIS A 35 -6.22 1.33 -2.62
N GLU A 36 -7.14 2.21 -2.30
CA GLU A 36 -7.43 3.43 -3.06
C GLU A 36 -7.48 4.62 -2.11
N THR A 37 -7.08 5.78 -2.59
CA THR A 37 -7.26 7.06 -1.90
C THR A 37 -8.10 7.97 -2.78
N THR A 38 -9.13 8.59 -2.22
CA THR A 38 -10.03 9.51 -2.90
C THR A 38 -9.98 10.90 -2.25
N ASP A 39 -10.54 11.90 -2.91
CA ASP A 39 -10.66 13.27 -2.37
C ASP A 39 -11.37 13.31 -1.01
N THR A 40 -12.20 12.32 -0.72
CA THR A 40 -12.88 12.19 0.58
C THR A 40 -11.92 11.95 1.73
N ASP A 41 -10.70 11.45 1.47
CA ASP A 41 -9.66 11.34 2.50
C ASP A 41 -9.32 12.72 3.08
N LEU A 42 -9.10 13.71 2.22
CA LEU A 42 -8.78 15.08 2.64
C LEU A 42 -10.00 15.84 3.20
N THR A 43 -11.15 15.69 2.56
CA THR A 43 -12.31 16.54 2.82
C THR A 43 -13.22 16.02 3.93
N THR A 44 -13.17 14.72 4.21
CA THR A 44 -14.08 14.07 5.16
C THR A 44 -13.33 13.25 6.21
N PHE A 45 -12.51 12.28 5.78
CA PHE A 45 -11.91 11.32 6.69
C PHE A 45 -10.91 11.97 7.66
N ARG A 46 -9.96 12.73 7.17
CA ARG A 46 -8.94 13.41 8.02
C ARG A 46 -9.55 14.43 8.96
N PRO A 47 -10.49 15.31 8.53
CA PRO A 47 -11.20 16.17 9.46
C PRO A 47 -11.94 15.42 10.56
N ALA A 48 -12.62 14.31 10.23
CA ALA A 48 -13.31 13.48 11.21
C ALA A 48 -12.32 12.82 12.19
N LEU A 49 -11.18 12.33 11.71
CA LEU A 49 -10.11 11.77 12.54
C LEU A 49 -9.54 12.82 13.50
N ALA A 50 -9.24 14.03 13.01
CA ALA A 50 -8.75 15.12 13.83
C ALA A 50 -9.77 15.53 14.92
N ALA A 51 -11.04 15.60 14.56
CA ALA A 51 -12.11 15.89 15.51
C ALA A 51 -12.26 14.80 16.58
N ARG A 52 -12.19 13.52 16.20
CA ARG A 52 -12.20 12.39 17.13
C ARG A 52 -11.04 12.47 18.14
N ASP A 53 -9.86 12.80 17.66
CA ASP A 53 -8.63 12.85 18.48
C ASP A 53 -8.46 14.16 19.23
N GLY A 54 -9.39 15.13 19.06
CA GLY A 54 -9.30 16.47 19.66
C GLY A 54 -8.10 17.28 19.16
N ALA A 55 -7.65 16.99 17.95
CA ALA A 55 -6.45 17.55 17.35
C ALA A 55 -6.81 18.66 16.34
N PRO A 56 -5.91 19.67 16.12
CA PRO A 56 -6.12 20.62 15.04
C PRO A 56 -6.07 19.91 13.66
N LEU A 57 -6.80 20.46 12.70
CA LEU A 57 -6.71 20.00 11.31
C LEU A 57 -5.24 20.02 10.84
N GLY A 58 -4.79 18.93 10.24
CA GLY A 58 -3.41 18.76 9.79
C GLY A 58 -2.44 18.20 10.84
N TYR A 59 -2.89 17.94 12.05
CA TYR A 59 -2.05 17.48 13.17
C TYR A 59 -1.19 16.23 12.90
N LYS A 60 -1.66 15.30 12.07
CA LYS A 60 -0.92 14.06 11.72
C LYS A 60 -0.53 14.00 10.25
N ASN A 61 -0.82 15.02 9.48
CA ASN A 61 -0.65 14.99 8.04
C ASN A 61 0.29 16.10 7.58
N GLU A 62 1.51 15.74 7.37
CA GLU A 62 2.54 16.60 6.81
C GLU A 62 2.33 16.82 5.29
N PHE A 63 1.62 15.91 4.62
CA PHE A 63 1.28 16.06 3.22
C PHE A 63 -0.16 16.57 3.04
N GLN A 64 -0.30 17.60 2.21
CA GLN A 64 -1.57 18.30 1.97
C GLN A 64 -2.27 17.84 0.68
N HIS A 65 -1.61 17.02 -0.10
CA HIS A 65 -2.09 16.56 -1.40
C HIS A 65 -2.07 15.04 -1.46
N ILE A 66 -3.07 14.48 -2.17
CA ILE A 66 -3.05 13.08 -2.55
C ILE A 66 -2.05 12.95 -3.70
N PRO A 67 -1.14 11.95 -3.68
CA PRO A 67 -0.24 11.70 -4.78
C PRO A 67 -1.03 11.42 -6.05
N ASP A 68 -0.77 12.17 -7.12
CA ASP A 68 -1.50 12.06 -8.38
C ASP A 68 -1.00 10.88 -9.20
N GLY A 69 -1.62 9.73 -9.04
CA GLY A 69 -1.29 8.52 -9.76
C GLY A 69 -1.07 7.30 -8.85
N PHE A 70 -0.62 6.22 -9.46
CA PHE A 70 -0.37 4.96 -8.79
C PHE A 70 0.99 4.96 -8.06
N TYR A 71 1.06 4.38 -6.86
CA TYR A 71 2.33 4.09 -6.19
C TYR A 71 2.26 2.83 -5.34
N CYS A 72 3.45 2.26 -5.03
CA CYS A 72 3.63 1.11 -4.17
C CYS A 72 4.29 1.48 -2.85
N VAL A 73 3.89 0.80 -1.79
CA VAL A 73 4.52 0.83 -0.47
C VAL A 73 5.13 -0.53 -0.19
N GLY A 74 6.45 -0.60 -0.10
CA GLY A 74 7.17 -1.81 0.29
C GLY A 74 7.48 -1.84 1.79
N ASN A 75 8.03 -2.97 2.26
CA ASN A 75 8.40 -3.20 3.65
C ASN A 75 9.90 -3.00 3.88
N THR A 76 10.30 -2.09 4.77
CA THR A 76 11.72 -1.84 5.08
C THR A 76 12.47 -3.06 5.62
N VAL A 77 11.78 -3.99 6.28
CA VAL A 77 12.40 -5.21 6.83
C VAL A 77 12.73 -6.21 5.73
N ARG A 78 11.95 -6.22 4.65
CA ARG A 78 12.13 -7.08 3.45
C ARG A 78 11.84 -6.26 2.21
N PRO A 79 12.76 -5.37 1.79
CA PRO A 79 12.44 -4.33 0.81
C PRO A 79 12.12 -4.85 -0.59
N SER A 80 12.61 -6.03 -1.01
CA SER A 80 12.33 -6.66 -2.32
C SER A 80 12.14 -5.64 -3.45
N LEU A 81 13.11 -4.70 -3.59
CA LEU A 81 12.96 -3.53 -4.48
C LEU A 81 12.74 -3.92 -5.94
N ASP A 82 13.35 -5.02 -6.40
CA ASP A 82 13.16 -5.48 -7.78
C ASP A 82 11.73 -6.04 -8.01
N PHE A 83 11.12 -6.63 -6.99
CA PHE A 83 9.70 -6.98 -7.01
C PHE A 83 8.82 -5.73 -7.15
N GLN A 84 9.04 -4.70 -6.32
CA GLN A 84 8.29 -3.45 -6.41
C GLN A 84 8.45 -2.78 -7.79
N LYS A 85 9.66 -2.78 -8.36
CA LYS A 85 9.91 -2.25 -9.71
C LYS A 85 9.16 -3.03 -10.79
N ALA A 86 9.04 -4.35 -10.64
CA ALA A 86 8.27 -5.16 -11.60
C ALA A 86 6.78 -4.81 -11.55
N LEU A 87 6.23 -4.53 -10.35
CA LEU A 87 4.85 -4.06 -10.21
C LEU A 87 4.64 -2.73 -10.93
N ILE A 88 5.50 -1.75 -10.65
CA ILE A 88 5.44 -0.42 -11.29
C ILE A 88 5.53 -0.53 -12.81
N ALA A 89 6.48 -1.30 -13.33
CA ALA A 89 6.64 -1.48 -14.78
C ALA A 89 5.38 -2.08 -15.45
N GLY A 90 4.67 -2.98 -14.76
CA GLY A 90 3.39 -3.50 -15.23
C GLY A 90 2.31 -2.43 -15.24
N VAL A 91 2.18 -1.69 -14.14
CA VAL A 91 1.14 -0.66 -13.98
C VAL A 91 1.32 0.53 -14.91
N GLU A 92 2.54 0.93 -15.24
CA GLU A 92 2.83 1.98 -16.22
C GLU A 92 2.20 1.72 -17.60
N THR A 93 1.86 0.48 -17.92
CA THR A 93 1.15 0.13 -19.16
C THR A 93 -0.34 0.46 -19.12
N VAL A 94 -0.89 0.75 -17.95
CA VAL A 94 -2.33 0.94 -17.70
C VAL A 94 -2.64 2.36 -17.25
N THR A 95 -1.85 2.90 -16.32
CA THR A 95 -2.05 4.23 -15.75
C THR A 95 -0.72 4.88 -15.41
N HIS A 96 -0.75 6.17 -15.08
CA HIS A 96 0.46 6.90 -14.71
C HIS A 96 0.88 6.62 -13.27
N ILE A 97 2.16 6.78 -13.03
CA ILE A 97 2.77 6.61 -11.71
C ILE A 97 2.85 7.96 -11.01
N ALA A 98 2.51 7.98 -9.73
CA ALA A 98 2.56 9.19 -8.91
C ALA A 98 3.99 9.78 -8.90
N PRO A 99 4.16 11.05 -9.30
CA PRO A 99 5.45 11.71 -9.19
C PRO A 99 5.75 12.03 -7.72
N PRO A 100 7.03 12.09 -7.33
CA PRO A 100 7.41 12.64 -6.05
C PRO A 100 7.17 14.16 -6.01
N ASP A 101 7.07 14.70 -4.81
CA ASP A 101 7.10 16.13 -4.57
C ASP A 101 8.48 16.75 -4.82
N ASP A 102 8.59 18.08 -4.65
CA ASP A 102 9.86 18.82 -4.84
C ASP A 102 10.99 18.37 -3.91
N ALA A 103 10.67 17.69 -2.80
CA ALA A 103 11.63 17.10 -1.87
C ALA A 103 12.04 15.67 -2.26
N GLY A 104 11.48 15.11 -3.32
CA GLY A 104 11.72 13.72 -3.73
C GLY A 104 10.92 12.70 -2.92
N CYS A 105 9.79 13.11 -2.34
CA CYS A 105 8.98 12.29 -1.45
C CYS A 105 7.59 12.00 -2.05
N ILE A 106 7.00 10.87 -1.67
CA ILE A 106 5.57 10.56 -1.80
C ILE A 106 5.03 10.46 -0.38
N ILE A 107 3.96 11.18 -0.06
CA ILE A 107 3.35 11.28 1.29
C ILE A 107 4.38 11.53 2.42
N GLY A 108 5.39 12.36 2.16
CA GLY A 108 6.44 12.71 3.14
C GLY A 108 7.53 11.65 3.31
N VAL A 109 7.55 10.60 2.48
CA VAL A 109 8.57 9.53 2.51
C VAL A 109 9.40 9.56 1.24
N GLU A 110 10.73 9.56 1.39
CA GLU A 110 11.67 9.53 0.26
C GLU A 110 11.44 8.30 -0.63
N ILE A 111 11.34 8.53 -1.94
CA ILE A 111 11.17 7.45 -2.91
C ILE A 111 12.44 6.60 -3.02
N GLN A 112 12.28 5.29 -3.14
CA GLN A 112 13.39 4.36 -3.42
C GLN A 112 13.59 4.13 -4.91
N ALA A 113 12.54 4.37 -5.67
CA ALA A 113 12.49 4.42 -7.13
C ALA A 113 11.18 5.12 -7.53
N PRO A 114 10.96 5.49 -8.81
CA PRO A 114 9.69 6.09 -9.23
C PRO A 114 8.48 5.30 -8.73
N GLY A 115 7.57 5.97 -8.03
CA GLY A 115 6.36 5.38 -7.46
C GLY A 115 6.56 4.35 -6.34
N ILE A 116 7.74 4.29 -5.71
CA ILE A 116 8.02 3.31 -4.66
C ILE A 116 8.52 3.99 -3.39
N ILE A 117 7.80 3.81 -2.30
CA ILE A 117 8.21 4.19 -0.94
C ILE A 117 8.27 2.95 -0.04
N MET A 118 8.88 3.08 1.15
CA MET A 118 9.05 1.98 2.08
C MET A 118 8.62 2.38 3.49
N TYR A 119 7.89 1.48 4.16
CA TYR A 119 7.51 1.64 5.57
C TYR A 119 7.96 0.44 6.41
N ALA A 120 8.18 0.67 7.71
CA ALA A 120 8.32 -0.38 8.72
C ALA A 120 6.93 -0.93 9.07
N ALA A 121 6.35 -1.71 8.14
CA ALA A 121 4.93 -2.04 8.13
C ALA A 121 4.40 -2.64 9.44
N ARG A 122 5.12 -3.59 10.03
CA ARG A 122 4.70 -4.23 11.28
C ARG A 122 4.80 -3.30 12.49
N GLU A 123 5.83 -2.46 12.55
CA GLU A 123 6.02 -1.51 13.65
C GLU A 123 4.94 -0.43 13.63
N LEU A 124 4.51 -0.03 12.44
CA LEU A 124 3.47 0.96 12.24
C LEU A 124 2.05 0.37 12.28
N GLY A 125 1.91 -0.96 12.35
CA GLY A 125 0.60 -1.62 12.38
C GLY A 125 -0.14 -1.57 11.04
N LEU A 126 0.57 -1.45 9.92
CA LEU A 126 0.00 -1.42 8.58
C LEU A 126 -0.44 -2.82 8.12
N CYS A 127 -1.49 -2.89 7.28
CA CYS A 127 -2.06 -4.15 6.79
C CYS A 127 -1.03 -5.07 6.14
N MET A 128 -0.13 -4.55 5.32
CA MET A 128 0.93 -5.35 4.70
C MET A 128 1.92 -5.97 5.72
N GLY A 129 1.92 -5.53 6.97
CA GLY A 129 2.66 -6.13 8.09
C GLY A 129 2.00 -7.36 8.71
N LEU A 130 0.81 -7.75 8.23
CA LEU A 130 0.01 -8.87 8.75
C LEU A 130 0.67 -10.24 8.49
N THR A 131 1.44 -10.36 7.41
CA THR A 131 2.12 -11.61 7.04
C THR A 131 3.64 -11.49 7.05
N GLU A 132 4.33 -12.64 7.12
CA GLU A 132 5.79 -12.74 6.95
C GLU A 132 6.19 -13.13 5.50
N ALA A 133 5.31 -12.89 4.53
CA ALA A 133 5.58 -13.19 3.14
C ALA A 133 6.87 -12.49 2.66
N PRO A 134 7.70 -13.14 1.82
CA PRO A 134 8.90 -12.51 1.27
C PRO A 134 8.58 -11.38 0.29
N TYR A 135 7.42 -11.43 -0.37
CA TYR A 135 6.95 -10.42 -1.32
C TYR A 135 5.69 -9.77 -0.77
N VAL A 136 5.82 -8.55 -0.27
CA VAL A 136 4.68 -7.78 0.26
C VAL A 136 4.65 -6.39 -0.36
N THR A 137 3.46 -5.90 -0.63
CA THR A 137 3.22 -4.53 -1.08
C THR A 137 1.85 -4.06 -0.64
N THR A 138 1.73 -2.78 -0.28
CA THR A 138 0.48 -2.03 -0.36
C THR A 138 0.52 -1.20 -1.63
N THR A 139 -0.58 -1.11 -2.32
CA THR A 139 -0.71 -0.30 -3.54
C THR A 139 -1.79 0.73 -3.38
N GLU A 140 -1.59 1.89 -3.95
CA GLU A 140 -2.54 2.98 -3.94
C GLU A 140 -2.90 3.37 -5.36
N VAL A 141 -4.20 3.43 -5.65
CA VAL A 141 -4.76 4.06 -6.85
C VAL A 141 -5.49 5.34 -6.46
N TYR A 142 -5.60 6.28 -7.39
CA TYR A 142 -6.30 7.54 -7.17
C TYR A 142 -7.40 7.75 -8.22
N PRO A 143 -8.64 7.29 -7.94
CA PRO A 143 -9.76 7.39 -8.89
C PRO A 143 -10.16 8.83 -9.26
N ASP A 144 -9.93 9.78 -8.37
CA ASP A 144 -10.26 11.20 -8.59
C ASP A 144 -9.16 11.95 -9.36
N SER A 145 -8.10 11.28 -9.82
CA SER A 145 -7.08 11.84 -10.71
C SER A 145 -7.69 12.22 -12.06
N GLU A 146 -7.29 13.39 -12.58
CA GLU A 146 -7.81 13.89 -13.86
C GLU A 146 -7.52 12.91 -15.02
N GLY A 147 -8.56 12.48 -15.70
CA GLY A 147 -8.46 11.56 -16.85
C GLY A 147 -8.28 10.08 -16.50
N VAL A 148 -8.30 9.73 -15.22
CA VAL A 148 -8.33 8.34 -14.75
C VAL A 148 -9.79 7.88 -14.62
N THR A 149 -10.04 6.60 -14.89
CA THR A 149 -11.34 5.95 -14.73
C THR A 149 -11.26 4.84 -13.68
N ASP A 150 -12.41 4.49 -13.09
CA ASP A 150 -12.51 3.36 -12.15
C ASP A 150 -12.00 2.06 -12.80
N ASP A 151 -12.30 1.85 -14.08
CA ASP A 151 -11.81 0.67 -14.82
C ASP A 151 -10.27 0.65 -14.94
N GLN A 152 -9.63 1.81 -15.10
CA GLN A 152 -8.16 1.91 -15.11
C GLN A 152 -7.59 1.64 -13.72
N CYS A 153 -8.21 2.13 -12.64
CA CYS A 153 -7.82 1.80 -11.28
C CYS A 153 -7.92 0.29 -11.00
N ALA A 154 -9.04 -0.33 -11.39
CA ALA A 154 -9.21 -1.78 -11.26
C ALA A 154 -8.19 -2.55 -12.10
N ALA A 155 -7.93 -2.12 -13.35
CA ALA A 155 -6.93 -2.74 -14.21
C ALA A 155 -5.51 -2.59 -13.64
N ALA A 156 -5.16 -1.45 -13.03
CA ALA A 156 -3.89 -1.25 -12.35
C ALA A 156 -3.69 -2.24 -11.20
N GLN A 157 -4.72 -2.45 -10.38
CA GLN A 157 -4.67 -3.42 -9.28
C GLN A 157 -4.53 -4.88 -9.79
N VAL A 158 -5.22 -5.23 -10.89
CA VAL A 158 -5.04 -6.54 -11.54
C VAL A 158 -3.62 -6.67 -12.09
N MET A 159 -3.07 -5.61 -12.70
CA MET A 159 -1.71 -5.62 -13.24
C MET A 159 -0.65 -5.80 -12.14
N VAL A 160 -0.86 -5.22 -10.96
CA VAL A 160 0.00 -5.48 -9.78
C VAL A 160 0.08 -6.97 -9.47
N ILE A 161 -1.07 -7.63 -9.35
CA ILE A 161 -1.12 -9.06 -9.01
C ILE A 161 -0.44 -9.89 -10.11
N THR A 162 -0.77 -9.65 -11.37
CA THR A 162 -0.21 -10.43 -12.49
C THR A 162 1.28 -10.22 -12.64
N SER A 163 1.77 -8.98 -12.64
CA SER A 163 3.21 -8.67 -12.72
C SER A 163 3.98 -9.22 -11.51
N GLY A 164 3.37 -9.16 -10.32
CA GLY A 164 3.98 -9.71 -9.12
C GLY A 164 4.09 -11.23 -9.17
N LEU A 165 3.06 -11.93 -9.63
CA LEU A 165 3.11 -13.39 -9.81
C LEU A 165 4.11 -13.78 -10.90
N ASP A 166 4.15 -13.07 -12.02
CA ASP A 166 5.13 -13.32 -13.09
C ASP A 166 6.56 -13.12 -12.59
N PHE A 167 6.81 -12.05 -11.82
CA PHE A 167 8.11 -11.84 -11.19
C PHE A 167 8.49 -13.02 -10.29
N ILE A 168 7.60 -13.43 -9.37
CA ILE A 168 7.86 -14.51 -8.42
C ILE A 168 8.14 -15.84 -9.17
N LEU A 169 7.34 -16.16 -10.19
CA LEU A 169 7.52 -17.38 -10.97
C LEU A 169 8.85 -17.37 -11.76
N SER A 170 9.33 -16.19 -12.16
CA SER A 170 10.62 -16.05 -12.87
C SER A 170 11.84 -16.26 -11.96
N GLN A 171 11.66 -16.28 -10.63
CA GLN A 171 12.75 -16.52 -9.68
C GLN A 171 13.00 -18.01 -9.40
N HIS A 172 12.15 -18.88 -9.94
CA HIS A 172 12.19 -20.35 -9.77
C HIS A 172 12.37 -21.06 -11.09
#